data_cd099668cb4327394e359e341d51a412
#
_entry.id   cd099668cb4327394e359e341d51a412
#
_cell.length_a   1.000
_cell.length_b   1.000
_cell.length_c   1.000
_cell.angle_alpha   90.00
_cell.angle_beta   90.00
_cell.angle_gamma   90.00
#
_symmetry.space_group_name_H-M   'P 1'
#
loop_
_entity.id
_entity.type
_entity.pdbx_description
1 polymer ?
#
loop_
_entity_poly.entity_id
_entity_poly.type
_entity_poly.pdbx_seq_one_letter_code
_entity_poly.pdbx_strand_id
1 'polypeptide(L)'
;KEDGKNFNRNLIEVGKKLYEGKATGSWSPFSLIKGRNVLVICPGPSSKVHSEAIENFIKKKKPFVIALNAQKHINEKLINLRASCQTLRIMSDVSIFKKITQPLVLPFDRLPAQQKKKFKKLKIFNYGLEVKLGNFNFGKNSSIAPNSLTLVYALAIANSGKAKTIFLSGLDGYPIEDPRRREIDETLDIYSSLKKKSELISITPTRYKIKSSSVYA
;
A
#
# COMPACT_ATOMS: atom_id res chain seq x y z
N LYS A 1 21.06 19.22 10.49
CA LYS A 1 20.04 18.72 11.45
C LYS A 1 18.81 19.62 11.44
N GLU A 2 18.22 19.94 10.28
CA GLU A 2 17.01 20.76 10.15
C GLU A 2 16.12 20.36 8.95
N ASP A 3 16.26 19.14 8.43
CA ASP A 3 15.65 18.73 7.15
C ASP A 3 14.26 18.08 7.26
N GLY A 4 13.54 18.26 8.39
CA GLY A 4 12.28 17.59 8.63
C GLY A 4 11.01 18.44 8.60
N LYS A 5 11.08 19.78 8.49
CA LYS A 5 9.93 20.62 8.83
C LYS A 5 9.32 21.45 7.71
N ASN A 6 9.86 21.47 6.51
CA ASN A 6 9.26 22.19 5.39
C ASN A 6 8.66 21.26 4.34
N PHE A 7 7.77 20.35 4.74
CA PHE A 7 6.84 19.76 3.80
C PHE A 7 5.87 20.87 3.36
N ASN A 8 6.13 21.42 2.19
CA ASN A 8 5.37 22.52 1.61
C ASN A 8 3.89 22.08 1.50
N ARG A 9 2.99 22.72 2.26
CA ARG A 9 1.54 22.44 2.23
C ARG A 9 0.97 22.46 0.82
N ASN A 10 1.51 23.29 -0.06
CA ASN A 10 1.15 23.35 -1.47
C ASN A 10 1.42 22.02 -2.22
N LEU A 11 2.49 21.29 -1.89
CA LEU A 11 2.77 19.99 -2.51
C LEU A 11 1.80 18.90 -2.04
N ILE A 12 1.33 18.97 -0.80
CA ILE A 12 0.31 18.07 -0.26
C ILE A 12 -1.03 18.32 -0.96
N GLU A 13 -1.43 19.58 -1.14
CA GLU A 13 -2.67 19.95 -1.83
C GLU A 13 -2.63 19.61 -3.31
N VAL A 14 -1.51 19.87 -3.98
CA VAL A 14 -1.30 19.43 -5.38
C VAL A 14 -1.38 17.91 -5.47
N GLY A 15 -0.80 17.19 -4.52
CA GLY A 15 -0.92 15.73 -4.42
C GLY A 15 -2.37 15.25 -4.25
N LYS A 16 -3.18 15.94 -3.46
CA LYS A 16 -4.61 15.61 -3.29
C LYS A 16 -5.40 15.84 -4.59
N LYS A 17 -5.23 16.98 -5.24
CA LYS A 17 -5.90 17.31 -6.52
C LYS A 17 -5.61 16.31 -7.63
N LEU A 18 -4.44 15.66 -7.64
CA LEU A 18 -4.11 14.63 -8.64
C LEU A 18 -5.03 13.40 -8.58
N TYR A 19 -5.67 13.15 -7.45
CA TYR A 19 -6.56 11.99 -7.25
C TYR A 19 -8.04 12.36 -7.20
N GLU A 20 -8.39 13.62 -7.49
CA GLU A 20 -9.79 14.04 -7.62
C GLU A 20 -10.41 13.55 -8.94
N GLY A 21 -11.72 13.30 -8.91
CA GLY A 21 -12.49 12.82 -10.05
C GLY A 21 -12.29 11.33 -10.34
N LYS A 22 -13.13 10.81 -11.23
CA LYS A 22 -13.24 9.38 -11.52
C LYS A 22 -11.89 8.76 -11.89
N ALA A 23 -11.51 7.72 -11.14
CA ALA A 23 -10.31 6.97 -11.40
C ALA A 23 -10.49 5.99 -12.56
N THR A 24 -9.47 5.89 -13.39
CA THR A 24 -9.36 4.88 -14.46
C THR A 24 -8.19 3.95 -14.18
N GLY A 25 -8.31 2.70 -14.57
CA GLY A 25 -7.26 1.70 -14.50
C GLY A 25 -7.50 0.61 -15.54
N SER A 26 -6.44 -0.03 -15.98
CA SER A 26 -6.48 -1.08 -17.01
C SER A 26 -6.18 -2.48 -16.45
N TRP A 27 -5.79 -2.59 -15.19
CA TRP A 27 -5.45 -3.85 -14.55
C TRP A 27 -6.37 -4.19 -13.39
N SER A 28 -6.65 -5.49 -13.23
CA SER A 28 -7.42 -6.04 -12.11
C SER A 28 -6.56 -7.01 -11.29
N PRO A 29 -6.53 -6.88 -9.95
CA PRO A 29 -5.80 -7.80 -9.08
C PRO A 29 -6.47 -9.17 -8.93
N PHE A 30 -7.69 -9.34 -9.44
CA PHE A 30 -8.54 -10.51 -9.19
C PHE A 30 -7.87 -11.84 -9.54
N SER A 31 -7.25 -11.95 -10.72
CA SER A 31 -6.61 -13.19 -11.19
C SER A 31 -5.42 -13.62 -10.33
N LEU A 32 -4.76 -12.68 -9.66
CA LEU A 32 -3.58 -12.96 -8.82
C LEU A 32 -3.93 -13.23 -7.36
N ILE A 33 -5.04 -12.65 -6.86
CA ILE A 33 -5.33 -12.56 -5.41
C ILE A 33 -6.54 -13.41 -4.99
N LYS A 34 -7.49 -13.67 -5.87
CA LYS A 34 -8.77 -14.31 -5.49
C LYS A 34 -8.58 -15.53 -4.57
N GLY A 35 -9.23 -15.47 -3.39
CA GLY A 35 -9.24 -16.55 -2.41
C GLY A 35 -7.92 -16.78 -1.66
N ARG A 36 -6.88 -16.02 -1.97
CA ARG A 36 -5.57 -16.14 -1.31
C ARG A 36 -5.52 -15.26 -0.06
N ASN A 37 -4.70 -15.67 0.90
CA ASN A 37 -4.23 -14.77 1.92
C ASN A 37 -3.25 -13.77 1.29
N VAL A 38 -3.31 -12.52 1.71
CA VAL A 38 -2.40 -11.45 1.28
C VAL A 38 -1.56 -11.01 2.46
N LEU A 39 -0.27 -10.78 2.27
CA LEU A 39 0.59 -10.10 3.23
C LEU A 39 1.00 -8.74 2.66
N VAL A 40 0.64 -7.68 3.36
CA VAL A 40 1.10 -6.32 3.05
C VAL A 40 2.28 -5.99 3.96
N ILE A 41 3.44 -5.71 3.37
CA ILE A 41 4.66 -5.33 4.09
C ILE A 41 4.79 -3.81 4.10
N CYS A 42 4.53 -3.22 5.27
CA CYS A 42 4.69 -1.80 5.51
C CYS A 42 6.14 -1.45 5.90
N PRO A 43 6.58 -0.19 5.78
CA PRO A 43 7.96 0.21 6.01
C PRO A 43 8.32 0.49 7.48
N GLY A 44 7.45 0.19 8.44
CA GLY A 44 7.71 0.43 9.85
C GLY A 44 8.87 -0.40 10.41
N PRO A 45 9.52 0.05 11.49
CA PRO A 45 10.68 -0.59 12.10
C PRO A 45 10.52 -2.08 12.39
N SER A 46 9.34 -2.53 12.81
CA SER A 46 9.10 -3.95 13.11
C SER A 46 9.26 -4.86 11.89
N SER A 47 9.03 -4.37 10.66
CA SER A 47 9.34 -5.14 9.43
C SER A 47 10.82 -5.46 9.30
N LYS A 48 11.71 -4.57 9.74
CA LYS A 48 13.15 -4.80 9.75
C LYS A 48 13.56 -5.70 10.90
N VAL A 49 13.06 -5.43 12.11
CA VAL A 49 13.39 -6.19 13.32
C VAL A 49 12.97 -7.66 13.19
N HIS A 50 11.80 -7.93 12.61
CA HIS A 50 11.25 -9.29 12.45
C HIS A 50 11.39 -9.83 11.03
N SER A 51 12.34 -9.33 10.23
CA SER A 51 12.46 -9.68 8.81
C SER A 51 12.59 -11.19 8.57
N GLU A 52 13.44 -11.88 9.33
CA GLU A 52 13.61 -13.32 9.22
C GLU A 52 12.31 -14.09 9.55
N ALA A 53 11.62 -13.72 10.63
CA ALA A 53 10.35 -14.33 11.00
C ALA A 53 9.26 -14.10 9.93
N ILE A 54 9.23 -12.90 9.34
CA ILE A 54 8.31 -12.56 8.24
C ILE A 54 8.62 -13.43 7.00
N GLU A 55 9.90 -13.60 6.65
CA GLU A 55 10.30 -14.47 5.54
C GLU A 55 9.92 -15.94 5.79
N ASN A 56 10.10 -16.42 7.00
CA ASN A 56 9.68 -17.77 7.40
C ASN A 56 8.15 -17.93 7.35
N PHE A 57 7.40 -16.91 7.80
CA PHE A 57 5.95 -16.87 7.66
C PHE A 57 5.53 -16.95 6.18
N ILE A 58 6.20 -16.19 5.30
CA ILE A 58 5.91 -16.21 3.85
C ILE A 58 6.18 -17.61 3.27
N LYS A 59 7.29 -18.23 3.60
CA LYS A 59 7.64 -19.58 3.12
C LYS A 59 6.65 -20.65 3.60
N LYS A 60 6.21 -20.57 4.86
CA LYS A 60 5.28 -21.51 5.50
C LYS A 60 3.83 -21.33 5.04
N LYS A 61 3.30 -20.10 5.08
CA LYS A 61 1.88 -19.80 4.81
C LYS A 61 1.59 -19.45 3.34
N LYS A 62 2.62 -19.17 2.54
CA LYS A 62 2.57 -18.84 1.09
C LYS A 62 1.51 -17.79 0.72
N PRO A 63 1.41 -16.64 1.46
CA PRO A 63 0.50 -15.56 1.11
C PRO A 63 0.92 -14.92 -0.22
N PHE A 64 0.03 -14.16 -0.83
CA PHE A 64 0.38 -13.22 -1.89
C PHE A 64 0.99 -11.96 -1.26
N VAL A 65 2.25 -11.65 -1.57
CA VAL A 65 3.02 -10.60 -0.88
C VAL A 65 3.01 -9.30 -1.66
N ILE A 66 2.51 -8.24 -1.03
CA ILE A 66 2.51 -6.86 -1.53
C ILE A 66 3.46 -6.03 -0.65
N ALA A 67 4.56 -5.55 -1.21
CA ALA A 67 5.46 -4.64 -0.50
C ALA A 67 5.11 -3.18 -0.82
N LEU A 68 5.12 -2.30 0.18
CA LEU A 68 4.83 -0.88 0.00
C LEU A 68 6.08 -0.12 -0.41
N ASN A 69 5.97 0.69 -1.47
CA ASN A 69 7.04 1.54 -2.00
C ASN A 69 8.33 0.73 -2.28
N ALA A 70 9.47 1.36 -2.11
CA ALA A 70 10.79 0.80 -2.40
C ALA A 70 11.47 0.17 -1.17
N GLN A 71 10.70 -0.27 -0.14
CA GLN A 71 11.30 -0.89 1.05
C GLN A 71 12.07 -2.17 0.71
N LYS A 72 13.14 -2.49 1.47
CA LYS A 72 14.11 -3.58 1.19
C LYS A 72 14.34 -4.51 2.39
N HIS A 73 13.41 -4.53 3.35
CA HIS A 73 13.59 -5.33 4.57
C HIS A 73 13.40 -6.83 4.36
N ILE A 74 12.75 -7.22 3.28
CA ILE A 74 12.41 -8.59 2.94
C ILE A 74 13.07 -8.96 1.61
N ASN A 75 13.51 -10.21 1.50
CA ASN A 75 14.11 -10.73 0.28
C ASN A 75 13.18 -10.51 -0.94
N GLU A 76 13.70 -9.85 -1.96
CA GLU A 76 12.99 -9.50 -3.18
C GLU A 76 12.28 -10.69 -3.84
N LYS A 77 12.88 -11.90 -3.78
CA LYS A 77 12.31 -13.11 -4.35
C LYS A 77 11.00 -13.57 -3.70
N LEU A 78 10.72 -13.10 -2.48
CA LEU A 78 9.50 -13.41 -1.74
C LEU A 78 8.36 -12.41 -2.00
N ILE A 79 8.62 -11.32 -2.73
CA ILE A 79 7.65 -10.27 -3.03
C ILE A 79 7.01 -10.56 -4.38
N ASN A 80 5.67 -10.61 -4.43
CA ASN A 80 4.93 -10.84 -5.66
C ASN A 80 4.69 -9.56 -6.46
N LEU A 81 4.45 -8.44 -5.77
CA LEU A 81 4.34 -7.12 -6.39
C LEU A 81 4.64 -6.00 -5.39
N ARG A 82 4.87 -4.80 -5.92
CA ARG A 82 5.02 -3.58 -5.12
C ARG A 82 3.89 -2.62 -5.42
N ALA A 83 3.39 -1.94 -4.40
CA ALA A 83 2.39 -0.91 -4.53
C ALA A 83 2.94 0.45 -4.09
N SER A 84 2.67 1.48 -4.89
CA SER A 84 2.97 2.87 -4.55
C SER A 84 1.91 3.77 -5.20
N CYS A 85 1.48 4.82 -4.50
CA CYS A 85 0.48 5.73 -5.07
C CYS A 85 0.81 7.21 -4.89
N GLN A 86 1.61 7.59 -3.92
CA GLN A 86 1.97 8.99 -3.72
C GLN A 86 2.95 9.45 -4.79
N THR A 87 2.54 10.40 -5.63
CA THR A 87 3.32 10.85 -6.80
C THR A 87 4.74 11.27 -6.46
N LEU A 88 4.94 12.05 -5.39
CA LEU A 88 6.27 12.48 -4.95
C LEU A 88 7.12 11.27 -4.57
N ARG A 89 6.55 10.31 -3.85
CA ARG A 89 7.25 9.08 -3.46
C ARG A 89 7.60 8.23 -4.67
N ILE A 90 6.66 8.07 -5.60
CA ILE A 90 6.89 7.35 -6.85
C ILE A 90 8.08 7.96 -7.60
N MET A 91 8.15 9.30 -7.64
CA MET A 91 9.21 10.00 -8.34
C MET A 91 10.58 9.90 -7.66
N SER A 92 10.63 10.00 -6.35
CA SER A 92 11.88 9.83 -5.58
C SER A 92 12.44 8.40 -5.70
N ASP A 93 11.58 7.41 -5.80
CA ASP A 93 11.94 5.99 -5.80
C ASP A 93 12.18 5.40 -7.20
N VAL A 94 12.03 6.18 -8.29
CA VAL A 94 12.19 5.71 -9.69
C VAL A 94 13.51 4.95 -9.91
N SER A 95 14.61 5.44 -9.39
CA SER A 95 15.92 4.81 -9.54
C SER A 95 16.00 3.44 -8.86
N ILE A 96 15.27 3.28 -7.75
CA ILE A 96 15.16 2.00 -7.03
C ILE A 96 14.23 1.06 -7.78
N PHE A 97 13.07 1.55 -8.22
CA PHE A 97 12.12 0.74 -9.01
C PHE A 97 12.72 0.17 -10.29
N LYS A 98 13.66 0.87 -10.92
CA LYS A 98 14.40 0.35 -12.10
C LYS A 98 15.31 -0.85 -11.81
N LYS A 99 15.63 -1.10 -10.54
CA LYS A 99 16.50 -2.20 -10.10
C LYS A 99 15.73 -3.41 -9.56
N ILE A 100 14.40 -3.32 -9.44
CA ILE A 100 13.54 -4.41 -8.97
C ILE A 100 12.94 -5.16 -10.15
N THR A 101 12.61 -6.43 -9.94
CA THR A 101 12.04 -7.32 -10.96
C THR A 101 10.54 -7.52 -10.80
N GLN A 102 9.99 -7.20 -9.63
CA GLN A 102 8.57 -7.36 -9.34
C GLN A 102 7.73 -6.35 -10.13
N PRO A 103 6.51 -6.74 -10.52
CA PRO A 103 5.55 -5.78 -11.06
C PRO A 103 5.28 -4.66 -10.06
N LEU A 104 5.14 -3.44 -10.56
CA LEU A 104 4.82 -2.26 -9.77
C LEU A 104 3.38 -1.81 -10.05
N VAL A 105 2.54 -1.79 -9.02
CA VAL A 105 1.17 -1.29 -9.12
C VAL A 105 1.15 0.19 -8.76
N LEU A 106 0.69 0.99 -9.70
CA LEU A 106 0.57 2.44 -9.58
C LEU A 106 -0.80 2.91 -10.12
N PRO A 107 -1.35 4.03 -9.66
CA PRO A 107 -2.39 4.75 -10.36
C PRO A 107 -1.78 5.50 -11.57
N PHE A 108 -1.32 4.71 -12.55
CA PHE A 108 -0.42 5.16 -13.61
C PHE A 108 -1.03 6.25 -14.49
N ASP A 109 -2.36 6.21 -14.70
CA ASP A 109 -3.05 7.23 -15.49
C ASP A 109 -3.00 8.62 -14.84
N ARG A 110 -2.83 8.68 -13.53
CA ARG A 110 -2.70 9.94 -12.77
C ARG A 110 -1.31 10.58 -12.90
N LEU A 111 -0.32 9.85 -13.36
CA LEU A 111 1.02 10.41 -13.52
C LEU A 111 1.09 11.32 -14.74
N PRO A 112 1.78 12.48 -14.66
CA PRO A 112 2.05 13.34 -15.81
C PRO A 112 2.75 12.57 -16.94
N ALA A 113 2.46 12.89 -18.19
CA ALA A 113 3.00 12.19 -19.36
C ALA A 113 4.54 12.11 -19.39
N GLN A 114 5.20 13.20 -18.98
CA GLN A 114 6.66 13.24 -18.87
C GLN A 114 7.21 12.24 -17.83
N GLN A 115 6.47 12.03 -16.74
CA GLN A 115 6.85 11.09 -15.71
C GLN A 115 6.63 9.63 -16.14
N LYS A 116 5.54 9.35 -16.86
CA LYS A 116 5.26 8.02 -17.42
C LYS A 116 6.41 7.48 -18.26
N LYS A 117 7.11 8.35 -18.98
CA LYS A 117 8.28 7.98 -19.80
C LYS A 117 9.40 7.31 -18.99
N LYS A 118 9.55 7.66 -17.70
CA LYS A 118 10.58 7.09 -16.83
C LYS A 118 10.35 5.61 -16.47
N PHE A 119 9.12 5.12 -16.70
CA PHE A 119 8.68 3.76 -16.35
C PHE A 119 8.60 2.81 -17.55
N LYS A 120 8.98 3.22 -18.77
CA LYS A 120 8.80 2.45 -20.01
C LYS A 120 9.34 1.01 -19.97
N LYS A 121 10.40 0.76 -19.17
CA LYS A 121 11.05 -0.55 -19.05
C LYS A 121 10.56 -1.38 -17.86
N LEU A 122 9.59 -0.88 -17.09
CA LEU A 122 9.08 -1.53 -15.91
C LEU A 122 7.75 -2.23 -16.20
N LYS A 123 7.52 -3.35 -15.53
CA LYS A 123 6.23 -4.04 -15.56
C LYS A 123 5.25 -3.28 -14.66
N ILE A 124 4.44 -2.40 -15.25
CA ILE A 124 3.47 -1.57 -14.54
C ILE A 124 2.08 -2.20 -14.63
N PHE A 125 1.42 -2.30 -13.48
CA PHE A 125 0.00 -2.60 -13.35
C PHE A 125 -0.75 -1.31 -13.00
N ASN A 126 -1.57 -0.83 -13.92
CA ASN A 126 -2.33 0.41 -13.73
C ASN A 126 -3.64 0.11 -12.99
N TYR A 127 -3.65 0.28 -11.67
CA TYR A 127 -4.84 0.22 -10.84
C TYR A 127 -5.22 1.63 -10.39
N GLY A 128 -6.38 2.11 -10.82
CA GLY A 128 -6.79 3.49 -10.62
C GLY A 128 -7.05 3.85 -9.15
N LEU A 129 -6.81 5.10 -8.78
CA LEU A 129 -7.08 5.64 -7.46
C LEU A 129 -7.83 6.96 -7.57
N GLU A 130 -8.96 7.06 -6.89
CA GLU A 130 -9.70 8.29 -6.59
C GLU A 130 -9.64 8.52 -5.08
N VAL A 131 -9.39 9.75 -4.66
CA VAL A 131 -9.42 10.12 -3.25
C VAL A 131 -10.70 10.90 -2.95
N LYS A 132 -11.51 10.37 -2.03
CA LYS A 132 -12.74 10.99 -1.56
C LYS A 132 -12.92 10.73 -0.07
N LEU A 133 -12.85 11.78 0.74
CA LEU A 133 -12.98 11.71 2.20
C LEU A 133 -14.20 10.88 2.61
N GLY A 134 -14.05 10.06 3.64
CA GLY A 134 -15.12 9.22 4.19
C GLY A 134 -15.56 8.05 3.31
N ASN A 135 -14.97 7.86 2.12
CA ASN A 135 -15.37 6.80 1.20
C ASN A 135 -14.25 5.78 0.99
N PHE A 136 -14.62 4.51 1.08
CA PHE A 136 -13.72 3.41 0.73
C PHE A 136 -14.49 2.37 -0.09
N ASN A 137 -14.16 2.25 -1.38
CA ASN A 137 -14.81 1.34 -2.31
C ASN A 137 -13.78 0.63 -3.19
N PHE A 138 -14.00 -0.63 -3.49
CA PHE A 138 -13.09 -1.53 -4.19
C PHE A 138 -13.68 -1.95 -5.54
N GLY A 139 -13.35 -1.22 -6.59
CA GLY A 139 -13.76 -1.54 -7.96
C GLY A 139 -12.82 -2.53 -8.62
N LYS A 140 -13.21 -3.04 -9.79
CA LYS A 140 -12.44 -4.05 -10.56
C LYS A 140 -11.04 -3.55 -10.91
N ASN A 141 -10.93 -2.36 -11.49
CA ASN A 141 -9.67 -1.79 -12.02
C ASN A 141 -9.27 -0.48 -11.32
N SER A 142 -10.05 -0.03 -10.35
CA SER A 142 -9.82 1.20 -9.61
C SER A 142 -10.51 1.16 -8.25
N SER A 143 -10.13 2.06 -7.36
CA SER A 143 -10.75 2.24 -6.05
C SER A 143 -11.04 3.70 -5.76
N ILE A 144 -11.99 3.92 -4.85
CA ILE A 144 -12.16 5.17 -4.12
C ILE A 144 -11.59 4.93 -2.72
N ALA A 145 -10.73 5.81 -2.25
CA ALA A 145 -10.09 5.70 -0.95
C ALA A 145 -10.21 7.02 -0.16
N PRO A 146 -10.25 6.99 1.18
CA PRO A 146 -10.38 8.20 1.98
C PRO A 146 -9.15 9.12 1.90
N ASN A 147 -8.00 8.57 1.57
CA ASN A 147 -6.75 9.31 1.40
C ASN A 147 -5.80 8.57 0.44
N SER A 148 -4.65 9.17 0.12
CA SER A 148 -3.63 8.60 -0.78
C SER A 148 -2.47 7.91 -0.05
N LEU A 149 -2.66 7.42 1.17
CA LEU A 149 -1.64 6.62 1.84
C LEU A 149 -1.44 5.29 1.11
N THR A 150 -0.19 4.87 0.95
CA THR A 150 0.13 3.64 0.20
C THR A 150 -0.45 2.39 0.86
N LEU A 151 -0.57 2.35 2.19
CA LEU A 151 -1.29 1.29 2.89
C LEU A 151 -2.74 1.19 2.42
N VAL A 152 -3.45 2.31 2.37
CA VAL A 152 -4.86 2.37 1.96
C VAL A 152 -5.03 1.87 0.53
N TYR A 153 -4.13 2.26 -0.35
CA TYR A 153 -4.09 1.78 -1.73
C TYR A 153 -3.84 0.26 -1.83
N ALA A 154 -2.93 -0.28 -1.01
CA ALA A 154 -2.69 -1.72 -0.96
C ALA A 154 -3.89 -2.51 -0.40
N LEU A 155 -4.58 -1.97 0.62
CA LEU A 155 -5.83 -2.55 1.12
C LEU A 155 -6.92 -2.58 0.03
N ALA A 156 -7.02 -1.51 -0.77
CA ALA A 156 -7.94 -1.46 -1.90
C ALA A 156 -7.62 -2.53 -2.95
N ILE A 157 -6.35 -2.68 -3.32
CA ILE A 157 -5.88 -3.72 -4.27
C ILE A 157 -6.23 -5.12 -3.75
N ALA A 158 -5.92 -5.41 -2.48
CA ALA A 158 -6.18 -6.72 -1.89
C ALA A 158 -7.68 -7.06 -1.84
N ASN A 159 -8.53 -6.09 -1.45
CA ASN A 159 -9.99 -6.28 -1.41
C ASN A 159 -10.60 -6.39 -2.81
N SER A 160 -10.16 -5.57 -3.77
CA SER A 160 -10.55 -5.68 -5.17
C SER A 160 -10.20 -7.06 -5.75
N GLY A 161 -9.05 -7.58 -5.36
CA GLY A 161 -8.60 -8.94 -5.70
C GLY A 161 -9.37 -10.05 -4.98
N LYS A 162 -10.28 -9.74 -4.05
CA LYS A 162 -11.00 -10.72 -3.22
C LYS A 162 -10.06 -11.58 -2.37
N ALA A 163 -9.13 -10.94 -1.67
CA ALA A 163 -8.30 -11.59 -0.67
C ALA A 163 -9.16 -12.28 0.41
N LYS A 164 -8.73 -13.45 0.88
CA LYS A 164 -9.39 -14.17 1.99
C LYS A 164 -9.14 -13.44 3.31
N THR A 165 -7.88 -13.19 3.62
CA THR A 165 -7.41 -12.47 4.81
C THR A 165 -6.25 -11.58 4.38
N ILE A 166 -6.13 -10.40 4.98
CA ILE A 166 -5.01 -9.48 4.77
C ILE A 166 -4.19 -9.42 6.04
N PHE A 167 -3.00 -9.98 5.98
CA PHE A 167 -1.98 -9.83 7.03
C PHE A 167 -1.20 -8.54 6.81
N LEU A 168 -0.84 -7.87 7.90
CA LEU A 168 -0.06 -6.65 7.91
C LEU A 168 1.21 -6.87 8.71
N SER A 169 2.36 -6.48 8.19
CA SER A 169 3.61 -6.41 8.94
C SER A 169 4.21 -5.01 8.81
N GLY A 170 4.90 -4.53 9.85
CA GLY A 170 5.50 -3.21 9.85
C GLY A 170 4.51 -2.04 9.90
N LEU A 171 3.30 -2.28 10.38
CA LEU A 171 2.33 -1.23 10.66
C LEU A 171 2.41 -0.83 12.14
N ASP A 172 3.56 -0.33 12.56
CA ASP A 172 3.86 -0.06 13.97
C ASP A 172 3.02 1.06 14.58
N GLY A 173 2.69 2.04 13.78
CA GLY A 173 1.94 3.22 14.17
C GLY A 173 2.82 4.46 14.33
N TYR A 174 2.26 5.60 13.95
CA TYR A 174 2.86 6.90 14.14
C TYR A 174 2.67 7.40 15.59
N PRO A 175 3.51 8.33 16.08
CA PRO A 175 3.23 9.07 17.32
C PRO A 175 1.86 9.75 17.29
N ILE A 176 1.30 10.06 18.45
CA ILE A 176 -0.05 10.65 18.56
C ILE A 176 -0.13 12.00 17.85
N GLU A 177 0.96 12.77 17.88
CA GLU A 177 1.07 14.11 17.30
C GLU A 177 1.26 14.09 15.77
N ASP A 178 1.56 12.94 15.19
CA ASP A 178 1.76 12.84 13.74
C ASP A 178 0.40 12.78 13.01
N PRO A 179 0.12 13.72 12.09
CA PRO A 179 -1.16 13.75 11.37
C PRO A 179 -1.49 12.44 10.62
N ARG A 180 -0.46 11.69 10.20
CA ARG A 180 -0.62 10.41 9.51
C ARG A 180 -1.24 9.35 10.43
N ARG A 181 -1.06 9.47 11.74
CA ARG A 181 -1.72 8.57 12.69
C ARG A 181 -3.23 8.68 12.57
N ARG A 182 -3.74 9.92 12.63
CA ARG A 182 -5.17 10.20 12.49
C ARG A 182 -5.71 9.71 11.15
N GLU A 183 -4.99 9.97 10.05
CA GLU A 183 -5.40 9.51 8.71
C GLU A 183 -5.52 7.98 8.63
N ILE A 184 -4.65 7.23 9.32
CA ILE A 184 -4.73 5.77 9.35
C ILE A 184 -5.85 5.30 10.28
N ASP A 185 -6.00 5.89 11.48
CA ASP A 185 -7.08 5.56 12.41
C ASP A 185 -8.45 5.76 11.73
N GLU A 186 -8.70 6.92 11.12
CA GLU A 186 -9.92 7.21 10.36
C GLU A 186 -10.14 6.20 9.20
N THR A 187 -9.08 5.84 8.50
CA THR A 187 -9.17 4.83 7.44
C THR A 187 -9.57 3.46 7.97
N LEU A 188 -8.99 3.03 9.08
CA LEU A 188 -9.28 1.73 9.70
C LEU A 188 -10.71 1.69 10.26
N ASP A 189 -11.21 2.81 10.79
CA ASP A 189 -12.60 2.95 11.26
C ASP A 189 -13.57 2.83 10.08
N ILE A 190 -13.33 3.55 8.97
CA ILE A 190 -14.11 3.42 7.74
C ILE A 190 -14.03 1.97 7.23
N TYR A 191 -12.83 1.38 7.17
CA TYR A 191 -12.64 0.01 6.72
C TYR A 191 -13.44 -0.97 7.60
N SER A 192 -13.40 -0.79 8.92
CA SER A 192 -14.10 -1.66 9.88
C SER A 192 -15.61 -1.66 9.68
N SER A 193 -16.19 -0.54 9.24
CA SER A 193 -17.62 -0.39 8.99
C SER A 193 -18.11 -1.02 7.67
N LEU A 194 -17.21 -1.37 6.75
CA LEU A 194 -17.59 -1.93 5.45
C LEU A 194 -18.21 -3.32 5.60
N LYS A 195 -19.36 -3.55 4.95
CA LYS A 195 -20.04 -4.85 4.96
C LYS A 195 -19.28 -5.95 4.22
N LYS A 196 -18.58 -5.59 3.13
CA LYS A 196 -17.81 -6.54 2.29
C LYS A 196 -16.34 -6.14 2.29
N LYS A 197 -15.57 -6.78 3.14
CA LYS A 197 -14.13 -6.56 3.29
C LYS A 197 -13.42 -7.85 3.70
N SER A 198 -12.13 -7.93 3.43
CA SER A 198 -11.26 -8.96 4.00
C SER A 198 -10.93 -8.65 5.45
N GLU A 199 -10.76 -9.67 6.29
CA GLU A 199 -10.27 -9.49 7.66
C GLU A 199 -8.84 -8.94 7.64
N LEU A 200 -8.55 -7.96 8.51
CA LEU A 200 -7.22 -7.43 8.74
C LEU A 200 -6.60 -8.02 10.01
N ILE A 201 -5.37 -8.52 9.91
CA ILE A 201 -4.63 -9.08 11.04
C ILE A 201 -3.20 -8.54 11.01
N SER A 202 -2.78 -7.80 12.04
CA SER A 202 -1.37 -7.46 12.20
C SER A 202 -0.60 -8.64 12.74
N ILE A 203 0.51 -9.01 12.09
CA ILE A 203 1.40 -10.10 12.51
C ILE A 203 2.67 -9.59 13.20
N THR A 204 2.86 -8.27 13.24
CA THR A 204 3.89 -7.59 14.04
C THR A 204 3.24 -6.60 15.00
N PRO A 205 3.92 -6.10 16.03
CA PRO A 205 3.37 -5.11 16.95
C PRO A 205 2.78 -3.91 16.21
N THR A 206 1.64 -3.42 16.69
CA THR A 206 0.97 -2.24 16.14
C THR A 206 0.27 -1.44 17.24
N ARG A 207 0.19 -0.12 17.06
CA ARG A 207 -0.55 0.79 17.94
C ARG A 207 -1.99 1.05 17.46
N TYR A 208 -2.38 0.47 16.32
CA TYR A 208 -3.73 0.61 15.76
C TYR A 208 -4.69 -0.45 16.29
N LYS A 209 -5.97 -0.12 16.35
CA LYS A 209 -7.04 -1.03 16.80
C LYS A 209 -7.42 -2.01 15.70
N ILE A 210 -6.57 -2.99 15.46
CA ILE A 210 -6.82 -4.11 14.54
C ILE A 210 -6.52 -5.43 15.24
N LYS A 211 -7.10 -6.52 14.74
CA LYS A 211 -6.79 -7.86 15.22
C LYS A 211 -5.29 -8.12 15.13
N SER A 212 -4.72 -8.67 16.17
CA SER A 212 -3.29 -8.99 16.22
C SER A 212 -3.08 -10.50 16.29
N SER A 213 -1.99 -10.95 15.70
CA SER A 213 -1.46 -12.30 15.77
C SER A 213 0.06 -12.21 15.85
N SER A 214 0.73 -13.34 15.99
CA SER A 214 2.19 -13.37 16.01
C SER A 214 2.74 -13.87 14.68
N VAL A 215 3.79 -13.22 14.19
CA VAL A 215 4.56 -13.71 13.03
C VAL A 215 5.29 -15.03 13.33
N TYR A 216 5.41 -15.38 14.59
CA TYR A 216 6.05 -16.63 15.07
C TYR A 216 5.06 -17.80 15.26
N ALA A 217 3.75 -17.58 15.07
CA ALA A 217 2.70 -18.59 15.25
C ALA A 217 2.55 -19.56 14.07
#